data_a15a2cfe55aa8c462f9d1010dc370b5a
#
_entry.id   a15a2cfe55aa8c462f9d1010dc370b5a
#
_cell.length_a   1.000
_cell.length_b   1.000
_cell.length_c   1.000
_cell.angle_alpha   90.00
_cell.angle_beta   90.00
_cell.angle_gamma   90.00
#
_symmetry.space_group_name_H-M   'P 1'
#
loop_
_entity.id
_entity.type
_entity.pdbx_description
1 polymer ?
#
loop_
_entity_poly.entity_id
_entity_poly.type
_entity_poly.pdbx_seq_one_letter_code
_entity_poly.pdbx_strand_id
1 'polypeptide(L)'
;MASSGIAYPDRFYAAAAYAGFGAGAPSTAAISRFQNDVALLLYGLHQQATVGPCNVPKPRAWSPVEQSKWTSWHGLGSMPSAEAMRLFVKILEEEDPGWYSRIPEFINPQPVVDIEMHKPKEEPDIVPALTNGTGTSSIPEPKTISENGSSVETQDKVVILEGLSTVSAHEEWTALSVSGQRPKPRYEHGATVLQDKMYIFGGNHNGRYLSDLQVLDLKSLTWSKVDAKLQAGTSDSAKTAQVSPCAGHSLISCGNKFFSVAGHTKDPSDSITVKEFDPHTCTWSIVKTYGKPPVSRGGQSVTLVGTTLVVFGGEDAKRCLLNDLHILDLETMTWDDVDAM
;
A
#
# COMPACT_ATOMS: atom_id res chain seq x y z
N MET A 1 31.03 -6.78 26.40
CA MET A 1 30.03 -6.68 25.38
C MET A 1 28.95 -7.71 25.72
N ALA A 2 27.74 -7.28 26.07
CA ALA A 2 26.65 -8.19 26.40
C ALA A 2 26.15 -8.81 25.07
N SER A 3 26.40 -10.09 24.88
CA SER A 3 25.89 -10.86 23.75
C SER A 3 24.38 -11.02 23.93
N SER A 4 23.58 -10.71 22.90
CA SER A 4 22.12 -10.83 22.93
C SER A 4 21.60 -12.25 23.11
N GLY A 5 22.48 -13.26 23.16
CA GLY A 5 22.13 -14.69 23.30
C GLY A 5 21.43 -15.30 22.09
N ILE A 6 21.09 -14.52 21.07
CA ILE A 6 20.35 -14.96 19.90
C ILE A 6 21.30 -15.39 18.80
N ALA A 7 21.05 -16.58 18.25
CA ALA A 7 21.81 -17.13 17.14
C ALA A 7 21.44 -16.46 15.80
N TYR A 8 22.35 -16.57 14.81
CA TYR A 8 22.02 -16.27 13.43
C TYR A 8 21.23 -17.43 12.82
N PRO A 9 20.21 -17.18 11.95
CA PRO A 9 19.90 -15.87 11.33
C PRO A 9 18.95 -14.96 12.12
N ASP A 10 18.33 -15.41 13.21
CA ASP A 10 17.29 -14.67 13.94
C ASP A 10 17.76 -13.30 14.44
N ARG A 11 19.03 -13.21 14.89
CA ARG A 11 19.64 -11.96 15.27
C ARG A 11 19.68 -10.92 14.15
N PHE A 12 19.92 -11.38 12.92
CA PHE A 12 19.90 -10.52 11.73
C PHE A 12 18.49 -10.02 11.42
N TYR A 13 17.48 -10.91 11.42
CA TYR A 13 16.10 -10.49 11.12
C TYR A 13 15.55 -9.53 12.17
N ALA A 14 15.87 -9.74 13.43
CA ALA A 14 15.52 -8.78 14.49
C ALA A 14 16.21 -7.43 14.30
N ALA A 15 17.49 -7.42 13.96
CA ALA A 15 18.24 -6.22 13.65
C ALA A 15 17.68 -5.49 12.42
N ALA A 16 17.34 -6.22 11.37
CA ALA A 16 16.75 -5.69 10.15
C ALA A 16 15.37 -5.06 10.43
N ALA A 17 14.51 -5.74 11.18
CA ALA A 17 13.22 -5.20 11.60
C ALA A 17 13.37 -3.91 12.43
N TYR A 18 14.30 -3.92 13.39
CA TYR A 18 14.60 -2.75 14.21
C TYR A 18 15.12 -1.56 13.37
N ALA A 19 15.98 -1.82 12.39
CA ALA A 19 16.53 -0.79 11.49
C ALA A 19 15.54 -0.32 10.41
N GLY A 20 14.33 -0.91 10.34
CA GLY A 20 13.31 -0.52 9.37
C GLY A 20 13.38 -1.27 8.03
N PHE A 21 14.04 -2.44 7.98
CA PHE A 21 14.10 -3.33 6.81
C PHE A 21 13.17 -4.55 6.94
N GLY A 22 12.33 -4.62 7.99
CA GLY A 22 11.39 -5.73 8.18
C GLY A 22 10.29 -5.79 7.11
N ALA A 23 9.64 -6.95 6.98
CA ALA A 23 8.50 -7.14 6.08
C ALA A 23 7.41 -6.11 6.38
N GLY A 24 7.07 -5.26 5.39
CA GLY A 24 6.08 -4.19 5.53
C GLY A 24 6.63 -2.82 5.98
N ALA A 25 7.90 -2.70 6.32
CA ALA A 25 8.50 -1.38 6.58
C ALA A 25 8.71 -0.62 5.25
N PRO A 26 8.29 0.67 5.16
CA PRO A 26 8.63 1.46 3.98
C PRO A 26 10.15 1.59 3.89
N SER A 27 10.72 1.42 2.69
CA SER A 27 12.17 1.48 2.45
C SER A 27 12.83 2.80 2.87
N THR A 28 12.02 3.82 3.17
CA THR A 28 12.44 5.13 3.68
C THR A 28 12.61 5.17 5.19
N ALA A 29 12.10 4.20 5.96
CA ALA A 29 12.18 4.21 7.41
C ALA A 29 13.63 4.10 7.93
N ALA A 30 14.46 3.31 7.25
CA ALA A 30 15.87 3.18 7.57
C ALA A 30 16.67 4.46 7.24
N ILE A 31 16.33 5.12 6.12
CA ILE A 31 17.01 6.35 5.65
C ILE A 31 16.78 7.51 6.60
N SER A 32 15.60 7.60 7.22
CA SER A 32 15.30 8.68 8.18
C SER A 32 15.96 8.51 9.56
N ARG A 33 16.45 7.32 9.86
CA ARG A 33 17.00 6.98 11.18
C ARG A 33 18.52 7.05 11.25
N PHE A 34 19.20 6.79 10.14
CA PHE A 34 20.65 6.77 10.03
C PHE A 34 21.15 7.84 9.07
N GLN A 35 22.45 8.15 9.13
CA GLN A 35 23.06 8.99 8.10
C GLN A 35 22.95 8.30 6.73
N ASN A 36 22.83 9.07 5.65
CA ASN A 36 22.53 8.54 4.32
C ASN A 36 23.50 7.45 3.83
N ASP A 37 24.77 7.57 4.14
CA ASP A 37 25.80 6.58 3.79
C ASP A 37 25.66 5.28 4.58
N VAL A 38 25.37 5.36 5.87
CA VAL A 38 25.11 4.19 6.73
C VAL A 38 23.82 3.50 6.29
N ALA A 39 22.76 4.27 6.02
CA ALA A 39 21.49 3.72 5.55
C ALA A 39 21.64 2.98 4.21
N LEU A 40 22.45 3.52 3.30
CA LEU A 40 22.75 2.87 2.01
C LEU A 40 23.58 1.59 2.19
N LEU A 41 24.55 1.61 3.10
CA LEU A 41 25.36 0.43 3.42
C LEU A 41 24.50 -0.68 4.04
N LEU A 42 23.66 -0.34 5.02
CA LEU A 42 22.71 -1.29 5.61
C LEU A 42 21.74 -1.84 4.57
N TYR A 43 21.27 -1.00 3.63
CA TYR A 43 20.45 -1.45 2.52
C TYR A 43 21.18 -2.50 1.65
N GLY A 44 22.41 -2.20 1.23
CA GLY A 44 23.21 -3.12 0.42
C GLY A 44 23.44 -4.46 1.14
N LEU A 45 23.81 -4.43 2.41
CA LEU A 45 24.01 -5.63 3.23
C LEU A 45 22.70 -6.41 3.44
N HIS A 46 21.58 -5.76 3.64
CA HIS A 46 20.27 -6.42 3.75
C HIS A 46 19.91 -7.15 2.44
N GLN A 47 20.08 -6.52 1.30
CA GLN A 47 19.84 -7.14 0.00
C GLN A 47 20.80 -8.33 -0.23
N GLN A 48 22.08 -8.17 0.08
CA GLN A 48 23.09 -9.24 -0.05
C GLN A 48 22.76 -10.44 0.86
N ALA A 49 22.27 -10.17 2.08
CA ALA A 49 21.90 -11.20 3.03
C ALA A 49 20.64 -11.98 2.62
N THR A 50 19.62 -11.30 2.04
CA THR A 50 18.30 -11.88 1.77
C THR A 50 18.11 -12.34 0.32
N VAL A 51 18.72 -11.65 -0.64
CA VAL A 51 18.59 -11.93 -2.08
C VAL A 51 19.88 -12.57 -2.65
N GLY A 52 21.05 -12.20 -2.11
CA GLY A 52 22.35 -12.62 -2.60
C GLY A 52 23.04 -11.58 -3.45
N PRO A 53 24.00 -11.96 -4.32
CA PRO A 53 24.72 -11.04 -5.20
C PRO A 53 23.81 -10.24 -6.12
N CYS A 54 24.14 -8.96 -6.31
CA CYS A 54 23.37 -8.06 -7.16
C CYS A 54 23.47 -8.51 -8.63
N ASN A 55 22.37 -9.03 -9.16
CA ASN A 55 22.24 -9.49 -10.54
C ASN A 55 21.32 -8.59 -11.40
N VAL A 56 20.85 -7.47 -10.81
CA VAL A 56 19.99 -6.52 -11.52
C VAL A 56 20.84 -5.48 -12.26
N PRO A 57 20.39 -5.01 -13.45
CA PRO A 57 21.10 -3.98 -14.20
C PRO A 57 21.15 -2.67 -13.41
N LYS A 58 22.19 -1.86 -13.71
CA LYS A 58 22.34 -0.54 -13.09
C LYS A 58 21.13 0.34 -13.41
N PRO A 59 20.49 0.96 -12.43
CA PRO A 59 19.40 1.91 -12.65
C PRO A 59 19.83 3.09 -13.53
N ARG A 60 18.87 3.61 -14.31
CA ARG A 60 19.13 4.75 -15.20
C ARG A 60 19.49 6.01 -14.40
N ALA A 61 20.16 6.98 -15.05
CA ALA A 61 20.79 8.16 -14.41
C ALA A 61 19.80 9.11 -13.70
N TRP A 62 18.53 8.98 -13.93
CA TRP A 62 17.46 9.84 -13.42
C TRP A 62 16.93 9.48 -12.02
N SER A 63 17.42 8.40 -11.41
CA SER A 63 17.11 8.03 -10.03
C SER A 63 18.39 7.94 -9.17
N PRO A 64 18.90 9.06 -8.63
CA PRO A 64 20.13 9.09 -7.85
C PRO A 64 20.08 8.17 -6.63
N VAL A 65 18.93 8.12 -5.95
CA VAL A 65 18.72 7.28 -4.76
C VAL A 65 18.81 5.80 -5.12
N GLU A 66 18.14 5.38 -6.19
CA GLU A 66 18.20 3.98 -6.64
C GLU A 66 19.59 3.61 -7.19
N GLN A 67 20.27 4.53 -7.82
CA GLN A 67 21.66 4.32 -8.21
C GLN A 67 22.58 4.15 -6.99
N SER A 68 22.39 4.96 -5.95
CA SER A 68 23.14 4.83 -4.71
C SER A 68 22.86 3.52 -4.01
N LYS A 69 21.61 3.11 -3.91
CA LYS A 69 21.19 1.79 -3.38
C LYS A 69 21.80 0.65 -4.19
N TRP A 70 21.69 0.72 -5.52
CA TRP A 70 22.28 -0.27 -6.43
C TRP A 70 23.79 -0.35 -6.26
N THR A 71 24.46 0.80 -6.22
CA THR A 71 25.92 0.88 -6.05
C THR A 71 26.37 0.25 -4.74
N SER A 72 25.65 0.53 -3.66
CA SER A 72 25.95 -0.03 -2.35
C SER A 72 25.79 -1.57 -2.33
N TRP A 73 24.73 -2.10 -2.94
CA TRP A 73 24.53 -3.55 -3.05
C TRP A 73 25.51 -4.20 -4.05
N HIS A 74 25.64 -3.64 -5.25
CA HIS A 74 26.54 -4.16 -6.29
C HIS A 74 28.02 -4.15 -5.84
N GLY A 75 28.40 -3.16 -5.04
CA GLY A 75 29.76 -3.06 -4.49
C GLY A 75 30.13 -4.18 -3.54
N LEU A 76 29.17 -4.92 -3.00
CA LEU A 76 29.42 -6.08 -2.14
C LEU A 76 29.83 -7.35 -2.92
N GLY A 77 29.66 -7.36 -4.23
CA GLY A 77 30.08 -8.43 -5.12
C GLY A 77 29.51 -9.80 -4.73
N SER A 78 30.40 -10.79 -4.58
CA SER A 78 30.04 -12.17 -4.23
C SER A 78 30.07 -12.46 -2.72
N MET A 79 29.91 -11.44 -1.86
CA MET A 79 29.90 -11.62 -0.40
C MET A 79 28.86 -12.68 0.02
N PRO A 80 29.22 -13.68 0.83
CA PRO A 80 28.27 -14.66 1.33
C PRO A 80 27.16 -14.05 2.19
N SER A 81 25.92 -14.56 2.08
CA SER A 81 24.76 -14.06 2.88
C SER A 81 25.05 -14.05 4.38
N ALA A 82 25.72 -15.10 4.89
CA ALA A 82 26.07 -15.19 6.32
C ALA A 82 27.04 -14.08 6.77
N GLU A 83 27.93 -13.65 5.91
CA GLU A 83 28.86 -12.56 6.17
C GLU A 83 28.12 -11.21 6.12
N ALA A 84 27.27 -11.01 5.13
CA ALA A 84 26.43 -9.83 5.02
C ALA A 84 25.50 -9.65 6.24
N MET A 85 24.91 -10.73 6.76
CA MET A 85 24.13 -10.73 8.00
C MET A 85 24.94 -10.27 9.20
N ARG A 86 26.16 -10.78 9.35
CA ARG A 86 27.05 -10.42 10.47
C ARG A 86 27.49 -8.96 10.41
N LEU A 87 27.85 -8.48 9.22
CA LEU A 87 28.27 -7.10 9.01
C LEU A 87 27.10 -6.14 9.24
N PHE A 88 25.90 -6.47 8.80
CA PHE A 88 24.70 -5.69 9.06
C PHE A 88 24.49 -5.46 10.57
N VAL A 89 24.50 -6.53 11.34
CA VAL A 89 24.33 -6.45 12.81
C VAL A 89 25.46 -5.66 13.46
N LYS A 90 26.71 -5.88 13.01
CA LYS A 90 27.86 -5.16 13.55
C LYS A 90 27.78 -3.66 13.32
N ILE A 91 27.42 -3.23 12.11
CA ILE A 91 27.26 -1.80 11.80
C ILE A 91 26.12 -1.21 12.62
N LEU A 92 24.98 -1.92 12.75
CA LEU A 92 23.88 -1.48 13.60
C LEU A 92 24.29 -1.33 15.07
N GLU A 93 25.15 -2.20 15.58
CA GLU A 93 25.70 -2.14 16.94
C GLU A 93 26.68 -0.97 17.14
N GLU A 94 27.39 -0.57 16.09
CA GLU A 94 28.28 0.59 16.10
C GLU A 94 27.46 1.90 16.09
N GLU A 95 26.39 1.95 15.29
CA GLU A 95 25.54 3.14 15.13
C GLU A 95 24.54 3.34 16.29
N ASP A 96 23.99 2.26 16.81
CA ASP A 96 23.01 2.29 17.92
C ASP A 96 23.33 1.21 18.96
N PRO A 97 24.33 1.44 19.83
CA PRO A 97 24.69 0.49 20.88
C PRO A 97 23.50 0.17 21.79
N GLY A 98 23.21 -1.12 21.97
CA GLY A 98 22.10 -1.57 22.79
C GLY A 98 20.73 -1.57 22.09
N TRP A 99 20.68 -1.53 20.74
CA TRP A 99 19.47 -1.66 19.95
C TRP A 99 18.59 -2.85 20.37
N TYR A 100 19.21 -3.97 20.71
CA TYR A 100 18.52 -5.21 21.13
C TYR A 100 17.74 -5.05 22.44
N SER A 101 18.14 -4.18 23.34
CA SER A 101 17.41 -3.92 24.61
C SER A 101 16.13 -3.10 24.41
N ARG A 102 15.88 -2.59 23.21
CA ARG A 102 14.70 -1.79 22.84
C ARG A 102 13.64 -2.60 22.07
N ILE A 103 13.91 -3.87 21.82
CA ILE A 103 12.97 -4.76 21.16
C ILE A 103 12.18 -5.54 22.22
N PRO A 104 10.85 -5.42 22.28
CA PRO A 104 10.01 -6.05 23.31
C PRO A 104 10.19 -7.57 23.45
N GLU A 105 10.45 -8.25 22.33
CA GLU A 105 10.67 -9.70 22.26
C GLU A 105 11.92 -10.17 23.02
N PHE A 106 12.90 -9.29 23.22
CA PHE A 106 14.12 -9.58 23.96
C PHE A 106 14.06 -9.23 25.45
N ILE A 107 13.08 -8.39 25.83
CA ILE A 107 12.90 -7.95 27.23
C ILE A 107 12.15 -9.02 28.03
N ASN A 108 11.35 -9.84 27.37
CA ASN A 108 10.54 -10.87 28.03
C ASN A 108 10.49 -12.16 27.17
N PRO A 109 11.55 -13.00 27.16
CA PRO A 109 11.51 -14.26 26.43
C PRO A 109 10.45 -15.16 27.06
N GLN A 110 9.36 -15.40 26.33
CA GLN A 110 8.36 -16.40 26.68
C GLN A 110 9.06 -17.77 26.77
N PRO A 111 8.81 -18.61 27.78
CA PRO A 111 9.36 -19.94 27.83
C PRO A 111 8.84 -20.75 26.66
N VAL A 112 9.77 -21.31 25.88
CA VAL A 112 9.47 -22.23 24.79
C VAL A 112 8.79 -23.45 25.40
N VAL A 113 7.50 -23.65 25.11
CA VAL A 113 6.80 -24.89 25.45
C VAL A 113 7.20 -25.90 24.40
N ASP A 114 7.97 -26.90 24.80
CA ASP A 114 8.31 -28.05 23.98
C ASP A 114 7.04 -28.77 23.53
N ILE A 115 6.68 -28.63 22.27
CA ILE A 115 5.62 -29.43 21.66
C ILE A 115 6.24 -30.72 21.18
N GLU A 116 6.04 -31.78 21.97
CA GLU A 116 6.34 -33.16 21.57
C GLU A 116 5.61 -33.49 20.26
N MET A 117 6.39 -33.82 19.23
CA MET A 117 5.88 -34.32 17.95
C MET A 117 5.22 -35.69 18.14
N HIS A 118 3.90 -35.73 18.10
CA HIS A 118 3.16 -36.98 17.93
C HIS A 118 3.22 -37.42 16.46
N LYS A 119 3.73 -38.65 16.22
CA LYS A 119 3.71 -39.34 14.93
C LYS A 119 2.28 -39.55 14.44
N PRO A 120 2.02 -39.44 13.12
CA PRO A 120 0.72 -39.77 12.53
C PRO A 120 0.50 -41.27 12.56
N LYS A 121 -0.68 -41.70 13.04
CA LYS A 121 -1.21 -43.05 12.87
C LYS A 121 -1.92 -43.12 11.51
N GLU A 122 -1.66 -44.23 10.81
CA GLU A 122 -2.26 -44.62 9.55
C GLU A 122 -3.80 -44.74 9.64
N GLU A 123 -4.50 -44.22 8.65
CA GLU A 123 -5.93 -44.45 8.40
C GLU A 123 -6.11 -45.75 7.60
N PRO A 124 -7.24 -46.47 7.78
CA PRO A 124 -7.69 -47.47 6.84
C PRO A 124 -8.73 -46.92 5.87
N ASP A 125 -8.57 -47.29 4.59
CA ASP A 125 -9.43 -47.04 3.45
C ASP A 125 -10.89 -47.44 3.66
N ILE A 126 -11.83 -46.54 3.30
CA ILE A 126 -13.22 -46.87 2.98
C ILE A 126 -13.65 -46.14 1.71
N VAL A 127 -14.05 -46.92 0.69
CA VAL A 127 -14.51 -46.52 -0.65
C VAL A 127 -15.98 -46.05 -0.62
N PRO A 128 -16.42 -45.10 -1.47
CA PRO A 128 -17.75 -44.52 -1.41
C PRO A 128 -18.79 -45.30 -2.20
N ALA A 129 -19.99 -45.37 -1.68
CA ALA A 129 -21.18 -45.79 -2.43
C ALA A 129 -21.98 -44.57 -2.92
N LEU A 130 -22.25 -44.56 -4.23
CA LEU A 130 -23.17 -43.64 -4.91
C LEU A 130 -24.61 -43.88 -4.47
N THR A 131 -25.35 -42.83 -4.18
CA THR A 131 -26.81 -42.78 -4.40
C THR A 131 -27.24 -41.40 -4.87
N ASN A 132 -27.95 -41.41 -6.01
CA ASN A 132 -28.63 -40.28 -6.61
C ASN A 132 -29.81 -39.80 -5.77
N GLY A 133 -30.00 -38.47 -5.68
CA GLY A 133 -31.19 -37.88 -5.13
C GLY A 133 -31.38 -36.43 -5.62
N THR A 134 -32.28 -36.31 -6.60
CA THR A 134 -32.85 -35.03 -7.08
C THR A 134 -33.67 -34.34 -5.99
N GLY A 135 -33.45 -33.07 -5.74
CA GLY A 135 -34.26 -32.25 -4.83
C GLY A 135 -34.06 -30.77 -5.06
N THR A 136 -34.97 -30.17 -5.81
CA THR A 136 -35.25 -28.74 -5.91
C THR A 136 -35.55 -28.15 -4.52
N SER A 137 -34.90 -27.08 -4.14
CA SER A 137 -35.38 -26.24 -3.04
C SER A 137 -35.01 -24.79 -3.25
N SER A 138 -36.04 -24.00 -3.21
CA SER A 138 -36.21 -22.56 -3.28
C SER A 138 -35.48 -21.79 -2.17
N ILE A 139 -34.99 -20.61 -2.54
CA ILE A 139 -34.39 -19.58 -1.70
C ILE A 139 -35.52 -18.88 -0.90
N PRO A 140 -35.39 -18.66 0.41
CA PRO A 140 -36.28 -17.78 1.16
C PRO A 140 -35.74 -16.35 1.23
N GLU A 141 -36.61 -15.39 0.89
CA GLU A 141 -36.42 -13.94 1.11
C GLU A 141 -36.38 -13.57 2.60
N PRO A 142 -35.69 -12.51 2.99
CA PRO A 142 -35.67 -12.03 4.37
C PRO A 142 -36.90 -11.16 4.68
N LYS A 143 -37.64 -11.55 5.73
CA LYS A 143 -38.74 -10.79 6.27
C LYS A 143 -38.27 -9.60 7.09
N THR A 144 -38.82 -8.43 6.79
CA THR A 144 -38.84 -7.22 7.62
C THR A 144 -39.53 -7.48 8.97
N ILE A 145 -38.87 -7.07 10.04
CA ILE A 145 -39.51 -6.96 11.38
C ILE A 145 -39.42 -5.51 11.81
N SER A 146 -40.59 -4.95 12.09
CA SER A 146 -40.84 -3.61 12.60
C SER A 146 -40.54 -3.51 14.11
N GLU A 147 -40.25 -2.29 14.53
CA GLU A 147 -39.97 -1.79 15.87
C GLU A 147 -41.03 -2.15 16.91
N ASN A 148 -40.61 -2.47 18.14
CA ASN A 148 -41.19 -1.87 19.33
C ASN A 148 -40.21 -1.97 20.51
N GLY A 149 -40.09 -0.87 21.21
CA GLY A 149 -39.11 -0.60 22.22
C GLY A 149 -39.31 -1.28 23.56
N SER A 150 -38.21 -1.37 24.27
CA SER A 150 -38.18 -1.21 25.75
C SER A 150 -36.75 -0.85 26.17
N SER A 151 -36.61 0.27 26.84
CA SER A 151 -35.41 0.81 27.45
C SER A 151 -34.95 -0.07 28.62
N VAL A 152 -33.72 -0.58 28.54
CA VAL A 152 -32.92 -0.98 29.69
C VAL A 152 -31.59 -0.25 29.59
N GLU A 153 -31.40 0.73 30.46
CA GLU A 153 -30.12 1.39 30.68
C GLU A 153 -29.10 0.38 31.23
N THR A 154 -28.28 -0.17 30.37
CA THR A 154 -27.01 -0.74 30.77
C THR A 154 -25.95 0.29 30.44
N GLN A 155 -25.21 0.73 31.45
CA GLN A 155 -24.01 1.56 31.33
C GLN A 155 -23.00 0.75 30.55
N ASP A 156 -23.04 0.87 29.22
CA ASP A 156 -21.97 0.41 28.33
C ASP A 156 -20.77 1.33 28.56
N LYS A 157 -19.76 0.78 29.24
CA LYS A 157 -18.40 1.33 29.15
C LYS A 157 -18.09 1.45 27.67
N VAL A 158 -18.02 2.68 27.20
CA VAL A 158 -17.51 3.00 25.85
C VAL A 158 -16.07 2.52 25.82
N VAL A 159 -15.88 1.29 25.34
CA VAL A 159 -14.56 0.82 24.90
C VAL A 159 -14.24 1.65 23.68
N ILE A 160 -13.38 2.62 23.83
CA ILE A 160 -12.80 3.37 22.72
C ILE A 160 -11.98 2.35 21.93
N LEU A 161 -12.59 1.83 20.87
CA LEU A 161 -11.88 0.99 19.92
C LEU A 161 -10.78 1.84 19.28
N GLU A 162 -9.54 1.48 19.53
CA GLU A 162 -8.35 2.17 18.99
C GLU A 162 -8.17 1.88 17.47
N GLY A 163 -9.25 1.94 16.69
CA GLY A 163 -9.25 1.82 15.25
C GLY A 163 -8.84 0.44 14.74
N LEU A 164 -8.15 0.39 13.62
CA LEU A 164 -7.70 -0.86 12.99
C LEU A 164 -6.68 -1.64 13.85
N SER A 165 -5.97 -1.00 14.76
CA SER A 165 -5.00 -1.66 15.66
C SER A 165 -5.63 -2.64 16.64
N THR A 166 -6.94 -2.56 16.85
CA THR A 166 -7.70 -3.50 17.72
C THR A 166 -8.29 -4.69 16.97
N VAL A 167 -8.22 -4.68 15.64
CA VAL A 167 -8.62 -5.83 14.83
C VAL A 167 -7.56 -6.90 15.01
N SER A 168 -7.86 -7.91 15.84
CA SER A 168 -7.00 -9.07 16.01
C SER A 168 -6.70 -9.68 14.63
N ALA A 169 -5.45 -10.09 14.42
CA ALA A 169 -5.04 -10.83 13.23
C ALA A 169 -5.68 -12.24 13.25
N HIS A 170 -6.97 -12.31 13.03
CA HIS A 170 -7.67 -13.54 12.74
C HIS A 170 -7.61 -13.76 11.23
N GLU A 171 -7.41 -14.99 10.81
CA GLU A 171 -7.42 -15.39 9.39
C GLU A 171 -8.81 -15.26 8.74
N GLU A 172 -9.72 -14.51 9.35
CA GLU A 172 -11.12 -14.36 8.95
C GLU A 172 -11.44 -12.92 8.54
N TRP A 173 -12.32 -12.78 7.56
CA TRP A 173 -12.86 -11.48 7.17
C TRP A 173 -13.82 -10.96 8.23
N THR A 174 -13.53 -9.80 8.80
CA THR A 174 -14.36 -9.16 9.81
C THR A 174 -15.00 -7.90 9.26
N ALA A 175 -16.34 -7.77 9.41
CA ALA A 175 -17.04 -6.55 9.07
C ALA A 175 -16.77 -5.48 10.13
N LEU A 176 -16.17 -4.36 9.72
CA LEU A 176 -15.88 -3.25 10.62
C LEU A 176 -17.15 -2.41 10.88
N SER A 177 -17.38 -2.06 12.13
CA SER A 177 -18.37 -1.05 12.50
C SER A 177 -17.80 0.34 12.23
N VAL A 178 -18.32 1.01 11.20
CA VAL A 178 -17.90 2.35 10.82
C VAL A 178 -19.03 3.35 11.10
N SER A 179 -18.65 4.54 11.55
CA SER A 179 -19.55 5.67 11.81
C SER A 179 -19.47 6.74 10.72
N GLY A 180 -20.26 7.79 10.85
CA GLY A 180 -20.27 8.92 9.93
C GLY A 180 -21.04 8.66 8.63
N GLN A 181 -20.93 9.61 7.69
CA GLN A 181 -21.65 9.55 6.42
C GLN A 181 -20.93 8.64 5.44
N ARG A 182 -21.39 7.42 5.28
CA ARG A 182 -20.82 6.46 4.34
C ARG A 182 -20.92 6.94 2.90
N PRO A 183 -19.88 6.67 2.06
CA PRO A 183 -19.93 6.92 0.63
C PRO A 183 -21.10 6.19 -0.05
N LYS A 184 -21.64 6.77 -1.12
CA LYS A 184 -22.58 6.04 -1.98
C LYS A 184 -21.91 4.78 -2.54
N PRO A 185 -22.64 3.65 -2.70
CA PRO A 185 -22.13 2.47 -3.39
C PRO A 185 -21.57 2.84 -4.77
N ARG A 186 -20.39 2.36 -5.10
CA ARG A 186 -19.67 2.71 -6.34
C ARG A 186 -18.69 1.62 -6.75
N TYR A 187 -18.35 1.58 -8.01
CA TYR A 187 -17.27 0.76 -8.57
C TYR A 187 -16.32 1.64 -9.38
N GLU A 188 -15.14 1.11 -9.76
CA GLU A 188 -14.12 1.85 -10.49
C GLU A 188 -13.64 3.15 -9.80
N HIS A 189 -13.75 3.21 -8.47
CA HIS A 189 -13.20 4.32 -7.69
C HIS A 189 -11.72 4.11 -7.42
N GLY A 190 -10.96 5.18 -7.31
CA GLY A 190 -9.62 5.15 -6.78
C GLY A 190 -9.64 5.17 -5.26
N ALA A 191 -8.75 4.39 -4.64
CA ALA A 191 -8.57 4.39 -3.19
C ALA A 191 -7.07 4.39 -2.85
N THR A 192 -6.70 5.14 -1.82
CA THR A 192 -5.33 5.15 -1.29
C THR A 192 -5.33 5.47 0.19
N VAL A 193 -4.28 5.03 0.88
CA VAL A 193 -4.05 5.38 2.27
C VAL A 193 -2.92 6.40 2.35
N LEU A 194 -3.16 7.45 3.09
CA LEU A 194 -2.14 8.44 3.42
C LEU A 194 -2.23 8.74 4.91
N GLN A 195 -1.15 8.46 5.63
CA GLN A 195 -1.13 8.44 7.09
C GLN A 195 -2.22 7.51 7.65
N ASP A 196 -3.00 7.95 8.62
CA ASP A 196 -4.09 7.18 9.24
C ASP A 196 -5.45 7.39 8.56
N LYS A 197 -5.47 7.74 7.27
CA LYS A 197 -6.68 8.05 6.52
C LYS A 197 -6.72 7.30 5.19
N MET A 198 -7.82 6.63 4.91
CA MET A 198 -8.12 6.06 3.60
C MET A 198 -8.98 7.05 2.81
N TYR A 199 -8.49 7.46 1.67
CA TYR A 199 -9.20 8.34 0.73
C TYR A 199 -9.82 7.53 -0.40
N ILE A 200 -11.06 7.86 -0.75
CA ILE A 200 -11.77 7.31 -1.91
C ILE A 200 -12.21 8.49 -2.79
N PHE A 201 -11.85 8.43 -4.07
CA PHE A 201 -12.21 9.46 -5.04
C PHE A 201 -12.95 8.89 -6.24
N GLY A 202 -13.93 9.61 -6.73
CA GLY A 202 -14.61 9.30 -7.97
C GLY A 202 -15.32 7.94 -8.00
N GLY A 203 -15.26 7.28 -9.15
CA GLY A 203 -15.94 6.01 -9.41
C GLY A 203 -17.27 6.19 -10.15
N ASN A 204 -17.97 5.08 -10.36
CA ASN A 204 -19.25 5.04 -11.06
C ASN A 204 -20.35 4.61 -10.10
N HIS A 205 -21.46 5.36 -10.09
CA HIS A 205 -22.68 5.03 -9.38
C HIS A 205 -23.85 5.08 -10.34
N ASN A 206 -24.41 3.90 -10.66
CA ASN A 206 -25.55 3.78 -11.57
C ASN A 206 -25.34 4.48 -12.93
N GLY A 207 -24.18 4.27 -13.57
CA GLY A 207 -23.82 4.86 -14.86
C GLY A 207 -23.41 6.34 -14.82
N ARG A 208 -23.25 6.92 -13.63
CA ARG A 208 -22.79 8.31 -13.46
C ARG A 208 -21.42 8.34 -12.81
N TYR A 209 -20.48 9.05 -13.42
CA TYR A 209 -19.18 9.30 -12.82
C TYR A 209 -19.32 10.28 -11.65
N LEU A 210 -18.59 9.99 -10.59
CA LEU A 210 -18.55 10.77 -9.37
C LEU A 210 -17.30 11.66 -9.32
N SER A 211 -17.36 12.75 -8.56
CA SER A 211 -16.23 13.66 -8.33
C SER A 211 -16.02 13.95 -6.83
N ASP A 212 -16.75 13.26 -5.97
CA ASP A 212 -16.62 13.45 -4.53
C ASP A 212 -15.37 12.75 -3.99
N LEU A 213 -14.73 13.38 -3.03
CA LEU A 213 -13.64 12.83 -2.24
C LEU A 213 -14.18 12.48 -0.86
N GLN A 214 -14.05 11.23 -0.48
CA GLN A 214 -14.46 10.70 0.81
C GLN A 214 -13.24 10.23 1.58
N VAL A 215 -13.29 10.33 2.90
CA VAL A 215 -12.20 9.87 3.76
C VAL A 215 -12.75 9.04 4.90
N LEU A 216 -12.10 7.90 5.16
CA LEU A 216 -12.25 7.09 6.35
C LEU A 216 -11.04 7.34 7.24
N ASP A 217 -11.28 7.91 8.41
CA ASP A 217 -10.27 7.95 9.46
C ASP A 217 -10.10 6.54 10.02
N LEU A 218 -8.91 5.97 9.91
CA LEU A 218 -8.63 4.58 10.26
C LEU A 218 -8.47 4.36 11.78
N LYS A 219 -8.32 5.44 12.55
CA LYS A 219 -8.28 5.38 14.02
C LYS A 219 -9.67 5.41 14.61
N SER A 220 -10.50 6.33 14.17
CA SER A 220 -11.88 6.49 14.69
C SER A 220 -12.91 5.68 13.91
N LEU A 221 -12.54 5.05 12.79
CA LEU A 221 -13.40 4.35 11.83
C LEU A 221 -14.60 5.20 11.39
N THR A 222 -14.37 6.50 11.18
CA THR A 222 -15.41 7.46 10.86
C THR A 222 -15.27 7.97 9.43
N TRP A 223 -16.37 7.85 8.66
CA TRP A 223 -16.47 8.40 7.31
C TRP A 223 -16.82 9.88 7.34
N SER A 224 -16.17 10.66 6.48
CA SER A 224 -16.53 12.05 6.21
C SER A 224 -16.25 12.41 4.74
N LYS A 225 -16.93 13.45 4.27
CA LYS A 225 -16.70 13.99 2.94
C LYS A 225 -15.67 15.11 3.02
N VAL A 226 -14.75 15.17 2.06
CA VAL A 226 -13.77 16.25 1.92
C VAL A 226 -14.29 17.28 0.90
N ASP A 227 -14.41 18.54 1.30
CA ASP A 227 -14.74 19.62 0.40
C ASP A 227 -13.48 20.10 -0.35
N ALA A 228 -13.11 19.30 -1.34
CA ALA A 228 -11.93 19.52 -2.16
C ALA A 228 -12.20 20.59 -3.23
N LYS A 229 -11.27 21.53 -3.39
CA LYS A 229 -11.32 22.59 -4.40
C LYS A 229 -10.30 22.31 -5.50
N LEU A 230 -10.58 22.72 -6.73
CA LEU A 230 -9.56 22.74 -7.78
C LEU A 230 -8.79 24.05 -7.68
N GLN A 231 -7.48 24.00 -7.66
CA GLN A 231 -6.62 25.18 -7.69
C GLN A 231 -6.81 25.88 -9.05
N ALA A 232 -7.26 27.13 -9.04
CA ALA A 232 -7.44 27.91 -10.25
C ALA A 232 -6.07 28.13 -10.92
N GLY A 233 -5.91 27.65 -12.15
CA GLY A 233 -4.87 28.15 -13.03
C GLY A 233 -5.09 29.63 -13.32
N THR A 234 -4.05 30.33 -13.73
CA THR A 234 -3.99 31.79 -13.97
C THR A 234 -4.92 32.36 -15.07
N SER A 235 -6.12 31.87 -15.21
CA SER A 235 -7.12 32.43 -16.14
C SER A 235 -8.35 32.93 -15.40
N ASP A 236 -8.71 34.17 -15.69
CA ASP A 236 -9.70 35.09 -15.11
C ASP A 236 -11.16 34.61 -15.11
N SER A 237 -11.49 33.38 -14.96
CA SER A 237 -12.88 32.95 -14.77
C SER A 237 -13.08 32.38 -13.37
N ALA A 238 -13.50 33.22 -12.45
CA ALA A 238 -13.88 32.93 -11.06
C ALA A 238 -15.13 32.04 -10.95
N LYS A 239 -15.11 30.83 -11.53
CA LYS A 239 -16.00 29.74 -11.15
C LYS A 239 -15.16 28.78 -10.30
N THR A 240 -15.61 28.51 -9.09
CA THR A 240 -15.08 27.43 -8.24
C THR A 240 -15.07 26.15 -9.07
N ALA A 241 -13.96 25.90 -9.76
CA ALA A 241 -13.83 24.75 -10.64
C ALA A 241 -13.83 23.49 -9.77
N GLN A 242 -14.83 22.67 -9.96
CA GLN A 242 -14.90 21.34 -9.35
C GLN A 242 -14.07 20.38 -10.19
N VAL A 243 -13.41 19.44 -9.54
CA VAL A 243 -12.67 18.38 -10.24
C VAL A 243 -13.62 17.56 -11.10
N SER A 244 -13.23 17.30 -12.35
CA SER A 244 -14.05 16.53 -13.29
C SER A 244 -14.35 15.12 -12.74
N PRO A 245 -15.61 14.67 -12.80
CA PRO A 245 -16.00 13.32 -12.44
C PRO A 245 -15.24 12.28 -13.26
N CYS A 246 -14.75 11.22 -12.63
CA CYS A 246 -13.99 10.16 -13.31
C CYS A 246 -14.19 8.80 -12.67
N ALA A 247 -13.94 7.74 -13.44
CA ALA A 247 -13.97 6.35 -13.03
C ALA A 247 -12.85 5.57 -13.73
N GLY A 248 -12.42 4.44 -13.16
CA GLY A 248 -11.33 3.63 -13.70
C GLY A 248 -9.94 4.27 -13.60
N HIS A 249 -9.80 5.34 -12.79
CA HIS A 249 -8.52 5.95 -12.46
C HIS A 249 -7.85 5.21 -11.31
N SER A 250 -6.55 5.38 -11.18
CA SER A 250 -5.78 4.91 -10.02
C SER A 250 -5.50 6.05 -9.06
N LEU A 251 -5.55 5.79 -7.76
CA LEU A 251 -5.22 6.76 -6.72
C LEU A 251 -3.98 6.28 -5.97
N ILE A 252 -2.90 7.04 -6.03
CA ILE A 252 -1.57 6.62 -5.54
C ILE A 252 -1.02 7.66 -4.57
N SER A 253 -0.69 7.24 -3.34
CA SER A 253 -0.01 8.11 -2.37
C SER A 253 1.49 8.18 -2.64
N CYS A 254 2.05 9.40 -2.57
CA CYS A 254 3.48 9.64 -2.64
C CYS A 254 3.83 10.83 -1.74
N GLY A 255 4.70 10.59 -0.77
CA GLY A 255 5.02 11.59 0.26
C GLY A 255 3.79 12.00 1.08
N ASN A 256 3.53 13.29 1.17
CA ASN A 256 2.38 13.85 1.90
C ASN A 256 1.16 14.15 1.01
N LYS A 257 1.17 13.70 -0.22
CA LYS A 257 0.14 13.93 -1.24
C LYS A 257 -0.28 12.62 -1.89
N PHE A 258 -1.33 12.68 -2.70
CA PHE A 258 -1.67 11.57 -3.57
C PHE A 258 -2.06 12.05 -4.97
N PHE A 259 -1.88 11.15 -5.93
CA PHE A 259 -2.11 11.40 -7.35
C PHE A 259 -3.29 10.58 -7.85
N SER A 260 -4.15 11.22 -8.64
CA SER A 260 -5.16 10.55 -9.47
C SER A 260 -4.61 10.45 -10.88
N VAL A 261 -4.43 9.23 -11.38
CA VAL A 261 -3.80 8.97 -12.68
C VAL A 261 -4.79 8.33 -13.61
N ALA A 262 -4.96 8.90 -14.80
CA ALA A 262 -5.84 8.42 -15.85
C ALA A 262 -7.35 8.44 -15.46
N GLY A 263 -8.11 7.47 -16.00
CA GLY A 263 -9.55 7.31 -15.79
C GLY A 263 -10.39 7.88 -16.92
N HIS A 264 -11.56 7.29 -17.08
CA HIS A 264 -12.57 7.78 -18.01
C HIS A 264 -13.30 8.98 -17.42
N THR A 265 -13.48 10.02 -18.23
CA THR A 265 -14.26 11.23 -17.93
C THR A 265 -15.33 11.42 -18.99
N LYS A 266 -16.29 12.30 -18.73
CA LYS A 266 -17.33 12.63 -19.71
C LYS A 266 -16.73 13.32 -20.95
N ASP A 267 -15.72 14.15 -20.74
CA ASP A 267 -15.00 14.87 -21.80
C ASP A 267 -13.53 14.42 -21.77
N PRO A 268 -13.19 13.32 -22.45
CA PRO A 268 -11.85 12.73 -22.40
C PRO A 268 -10.83 13.63 -23.11
N SER A 269 -9.64 13.74 -22.53
CA SER A 269 -8.46 14.30 -23.18
C SER A 269 -7.81 13.24 -24.09
N ASP A 270 -6.98 13.67 -25.04
CA ASP A 270 -6.27 12.76 -25.93
C ASP A 270 -5.21 11.91 -25.19
N SER A 271 -4.71 12.43 -24.08
CA SER A 271 -3.66 11.79 -23.27
C SER A 271 -4.06 11.68 -21.80
N ILE A 272 -3.35 10.85 -21.05
CA ILE A 272 -3.51 10.67 -19.62
C ILE A 272 -3.43 12.03 -18.89
N THR A 273 -4.40 12.25 -18.01
CA THR A 273 -4.38 13.37 -17.07
C THR A 273 -3.89 12.88 -15.70
N VAL A 274 -2.94 13.60 -15.14
CA VAL A 274 -2.46 13.41 -13.77
C VAL A 274 -2.93 14.58 -12.91
N LYS A 275 -3.57 14.27 -11.79
CA LYS A 275 -4.05 15.27 -10.82
C LYS A 275 -3.39 14.97 -9.48
N GLU A 276 -2.96 15.98 -8.78
CA GLU A 276 -2.38 15.91 -7.44
C GLU A 276 -3.38 16.45 -6.42
N PHE A 277 -3.53 15.77 -5.30
CA PHE A 277 -4.28 16.26 -4.15
C PHE A 277 -3.35 16.52 -2.97
N ASP A 278 -3.48 17.72 -2.42
CA ASP A 278 -2.82 18.10 -1.18
C ASP A 278 -3.84 18.09 -0.02
N PRO A 279 -3.71 17.12 0.92
CA PRO A 279 -4.64 17.02 2.05
C PRO A 279 -4.54 18.17 3.05
N HIS A 280 -3.40 18.86 3.08
CA HIS A 280 -3.19 20.00 3.99
C HIS A 280 -4.03 21.23 3.56
N THR A 281 -4.08 21.50 2.28
CA THR A 281 -4.84 22.60 1.69
C THR A 281 -6.23 22.20 1.22
N CYS A 282 -6.53 20.91 1.19
CA CYS A 282 -7.73 20.31 0.59
C CYS A 282 -7.94 20.75 -0.88
N THR A 283 -6.85 20.82 -1.65
CA THR A 283 -6.90 21.26 -3.05
C THR A 283 -6.39 20.21 -4.02
N TRP A 284 -7.06 20.13 -5.16
CA TRP A 284 -6.60 19.44 -6.35
C TRP A 284 -5.84 20.40 -7.26
N SER A 285 -4.77 19.92 -7.89
CA SER A 285 -4.10 20.59 -9.00
C SER A 285 -3.93 19.65 -10.17
N ILE A 286 -4.03 20.17 -11.40
CA ILE A 286 -3.71 19.42 -12.61
C ILE A 286 -2.19 19.52 -12.78
N VAL A 287 -1.53 18.36 -12.77
CA VAL A 287 -0.07 18.32 -12.92
C VAL A 287 0.30 18.46 -14.39
N LYS A 288 1.17 19.40 -14.67
CA LYS A 288 1.77 19.54 -16.00
C LYS A 288 2.86 18.49 -16.11
N THR A 289 2.68 17.55 -17.03
CA THR A 289 3.69 16.54 -17.36
C THR A 289 4.42 16.88 -18.64
N TYR A 290 5.64 16.35 -18.78
CA TYR A 290 6.53 16.55 -19.92
C TYR A 290 6.80 15.20 -20.61
N GLY A 291 7.50 15.22 -21.76
CA GLY A 291 7.75 14.03 -22.56
C GLY A 291 6.51 13.62 -23.37
N LYS A 292 6.34 12.33 -23.60
CA LYS A 292 5.24 11.78 -24.41
C LYS A 292 4.25 11.01 -23.52
N PRO A 293 3.20 11.68 -23.02
CA PRO A 293 2.20 11.01 -22.21
C PRO A 293 1.47 9.95 -23.03
N PRO A 294 1.11 8.81 -22.41
CA PRO A 294 0.31 7.77 -23.08
C PRO A 294 -1.10 8.28 -23.42
N VAL A 295 -1.78 7.59 -24.32
CA VAL A 295 -3.18 7.87 -24.65
C VAL A 295 -4.08 7.76 -23.43
N SER A 296 -5.17 8.55 -23.40
CA SER A 296 -6.17 8.52 -22.34
C SER A 296 -6.75 7.12 -22.18
N ARG A 297 -6.86 6.66 -20.94
CA ARG A 297 -7.28 5.28 -20.60
C ARG A 297 -7.95 5.19 -19.25
N GLY A 298 -8.66 4.11 -19.01
CA GLY A 298 -9.18 3.72 -17.70
C GLY A 298 -8.99 2.23 -17.44
N GLY A 299 -9.09 1.79 -16.19
CA GLY A 299 -8.90 0.40 -15.80
C GLY A 299 -7.45 -0.10 -15.88
N GLN A 300 -6.49 0.80 -16.06
CA GLN A 300 -5.06 0.51 -16.05
C GLN A 300 -4.58 0.16 -14.64
N SER A 301 -3.49 -0.57 -14.54
CA SER A 301 -2.72 -0.70 -13.30
C SER A 301 -1.74 0.45 -13.16
N VAL A 302 -1.63 1.02 -11.96
CA VAL A 302 -0.60 2.01 -11.63
C VAL A 302 0.06 1.60 -10.32
N THR A 303 1.38 1.55 -10.33
CA THR A 303 2.19 1.18 -9.16
C THR A 303 3.28 2.23 -8.94
N LEU A 304 3.47 2.62 -7.69
CA LEU A 304 4.56 3.52 -7.30
C LEU A 304 5.80 2.69 -6.94
N VAL A 305 6.92 3.01 -7.57
CA VAL A 305 8.24 2.42 -7.29
C VAL A 305 9.22 3.56 -7.02
N GLY A 306 9.52 3.80 -5.75
CA GLY A 306 10.26 5.01 -5.35
C GLY A 306 9.44 6.27 -5.65
N THR A 307 9.95 7.13 -6.51
CA THR A 307 9.25 8.33 -7.02
C THR A 307 8.71 8.15 -8.44
N THR A 308 8.65 6.92 -8.93
CA THR A 308 8.27 6.61 -10.30
C THR A 308 6.93 5.89 -10.34
N LEU A 309 6.00 6.38 -11.14
CA LEU A 309 4.75 5.68 -11.44
C LEU A 309 4.95 4.78 -12.66
N VAL A 310 4.62 3.51 -12.50
CA VAL A 310 4.57 2.52 -13.58
C VAL A 310 3.13 2.30 -13.95
N VAL A 311 2.75 2.58 -15.20
CA VAL A 311 1.39 2.47 -15.73
C VAL A 311 1.35 1.35 -16.76
N PHE A 312 0.46 0.39 -16.61
CA PHE A 312 0.32 -0.74 -17.53
C PHE A 312 -1.13 -0.90 -17.99
N GLY A 313 -1.30 -1.07 -19.29
CA GLY A 313 -2.53 -1.51 -19.93
C GLY A 313 -3.71 -0.56 -19.73
N GLY A 314 -4.88 -1.13 -19.51
CA GLY A 314 -6.15 -0.43 -19.46
C GLY A 314 -6.91 -0.46 -20.78
N GLU A 315 -7.92 0.38 -20.90
CA GLU A 315 -8.80 0.50 -22.06
C GLU A 315 -8.83 1.97 -22.53
N ASP A 316 -8.64 2.22 -23.81
CA ASP A 316 -8.69 3.57 -24.37
C ASP A 316 -10.14 4.07 -24.59
N ALA A 317 -10.30 5.29 -25.09
CA ALA A 317 -11.61 5.88 -25.39
C ALA A 317 -12.39 5.14 -26.49
N LYS A 318 -11.70 4.32 -27.30
CA LYS A 318 -12.31 3.50 -28.38
C LYS A 318 -12.66 2.09 -27.91
N ARG A 319 -12.52 1.79 -26.62
CA ARG A 319 -12.71 0.45 -26.06
C ARG A 319 -11.68 -0.59 -26.51
N CYS A 320 -10.48 -0.13 -26.90
CA CYS A 320 -9.38 -1.01 -27.23
C CYS A 320 -8.58 -1.30 -25.96
N LEU A 321 -8.34 -2.59 -25.70
CA LEU A 321 -7.46 -3.01 -24.60
C LEU A 321 -6.00 -2.73 -24.95
N LEU A 322 -5.27 -2.25 -23.98
CA LEU A 322 -3.87 -1.84 -24.11
C LEU A 322 -2.98 -2.80 -23.34
N ASN A 323 -1.77 -3.02 -23.81
CA ASN A 323 -0.75 -3.86 -23.17
C ASN A 323 0.62 -3.15 -23.09
N ASP A 324 0.60 -1.85 -23.27
CA ASP A 324 1.78 -0.97 -23.19
C ASP A 324 2.15 -0.65 -21.73
N LEU A 325 3.41 -0.33 -21.52
CA LEU A 325 3.98 0.06 -20.26
C LEU A 325 4.56 1.47 -20.38
N HIS A 326 4.19 2.35 -19.48
CA HIS A 326 4.68 3.71 -19.41
C HIS A 326 5.17 4.05 -18.02
N ILE A 327 6.12 4.97 -17.95
CA ILE A 327 6.75 5.41 -16.71
C ILE A 327 6.61 6.92 -16.60
N LEU A 328 6.15 7.39 -15.42
CA LEU A 328 6.17 8.81 -15.06
C LEU A 328 7.07 9.01 -13.86
N ASP A 329 8.12 9.78 -14.03
CA ASP A 329 8.94 10.26 -12.92
C ASP A 329 8.23 11.44 -12.22
N LEU A 330 7.91 11.29 -10.94
CA LEU A 330 7.21 12.31 -10.15
C LEU A 330 8.12 13.45 -9.68
N GLU A 331 9.44 13.32 -9.75
CA GLU A 331 10.37 14.40 -9.43
C GLU A 331 10.48 15.39 -10.59
N THR A 332 10.58 14.87 -11.80
CA THR A 332 10.72 15.68 -13.02
C THR A 332 9.40 15.90 -13.75
N MET A 333 8.35 15.17 -13.37
CA MET A 333 7.05 15.10 -14.05
C MET A 333 7.18 14.74 -15.53
N THR A 334 8.13 13.87 -15.87
CA THR A 334 8.44 13.49 -17.26
C THR A 334 8.04 12.05 -17.53
N TRP A 335 7.30 11.85 -18.62
CA TRP A 335 7.00 10.53 -19.17
C TRP A 335 8.18 9.98 -19.94
N ASP A 336 8.53 8.74 -19.69
CA ASP A 336 9.55 8.00 -20.41
C ASP A 336 8.90 6.87 -21.22
N ASP A 337 9.24 6.77 -22.52
CA ASP A 337 8.83 5.65 -23.36
C ASP A 337 9.71 4.45 -22.97
N VAL A 338 9.11 3.42 -22.41
CA VAL A 338 9.77 2.13 -22.28
C VAL A 338 9.50 1.39 -23.58
N ASP A 339 10.44 1.47 -24.52
CA ASP A 339 10.42 0.57 -25.67
C ASP A 339 10.46 -0.86 -25.11
N ALA A 340 9.31 -1.53 -25.13
CA ALA A 340 9.24 -2.95 -24.86
C ALA A 340 10.02 -3.68 -25.97
N MET A 341 11.24 -4.15 -25.64
CA MET A 341 11.99 -5.05 -26.50
C MET A 341 11.27 -6.40 -26.59
#